data_b7dcabab5256ea03a86ec7d66818b646
#
_entry.id   b7dcabab5256ea03a86ec7d66818b646
#
_cell.length_a   1.000
_cell.length_b   1.000
_cell.length_c   1.000
_cell.angle_alpha   90.00
_cell.angle_beta   90.00
_cell.angle_gamma   90.00
#
_symmetry.space_group_name_H-M   'P 1'
#
loop_
_entity.id
_entity.type
_entity.pdbx_description
1 polymer ?
#
loop_
_entity_poly.entity_id
_entity_poly.type
_entity_poly.pdbx_seq_one_letter_code
_entity_poly.pdbx_strand_id
1 'polypeptide(L)'
;MRLKSVWISEYKNLRDFDLTFDGDSFLDIFVGKNGTGKSNFFEAVVEIFNFTFASTKRRAEIGFDFDILYEIDGQDVRIRREDGQMQVNGDNRATISRDLTPDNVIIYYSGHSDTIASTVNKYAKAYARRNRKWTGAEAREFISIGAEYKEMLLSILLMQPEDCAARRYICRKLGIEVTSETVTLTLSPPSFRHPDVEVGDAASFLWGASGMSLQFVERLLNCVRGDFSRDSIYARENDRYNIRINLELFRQEFAEVSSSDLFRQFDNLKTLSMFEALSIPIGLADGRPILVRDFSDGQFQSIYIYAITEFFKDRNCITLLDEPDSFLHPEWQFSFLKQVEDIASTEAAQTNHVLLSSHSASTIVEANEPEIRLFEIADGNVSATRRDKATVVQSLSAGLITFSEREARLNIYHNLKNTAGPVLMVEGVTDEIIFETAWRKLYGDDAHRPFEILSAFSCTTLGRLMRSNEFYHDNQGRTIFALYDWDDAYNEWNMNHSQVVQDDVSRCLVRKRNGVDGYNLMLPVSNGHSCHGQVVNAASGEHFKSKSSFPVELLFRDAPGVDAHFEIDPTRPGGCQRFKGDKASFAKEVISGLQPDAFEPTRPVFEFILGIIN
;
A
#
# COMPACT_ATOMS: atom_id res chain seq x y z
N MET A 1 -15.42 -11.75 1.31
CA MET A 1 -14.53 -12.56 2.17
C MET A 1 -13.72 -11.65 3.10
N ARG A 2 -13.69 -11.90 4.43
CA ARG A 2 -12.90 -11.15 5.42
C ARG A 2 -12.34 -12.10 6.47
N LEU A 3 -11.04 -12.08 6.71
CA LEU A 3 -10.46 -12.75 7.88
C LEU A 3 -10.83 -11.97 9.14
N LYS A 4 -11.21 -12.68 10.20
CA LYS A 4 -11.54 -12.14 11.53
C LYS A 4 -10.52 -12.56 12.58
N SER A 5 -10.08 -13.81 12.56
CA SER A 5 -8.99 -14.27 13.42
C SER A 5 -8.27 -15.49 12.85
N VAL A 6 -7.01 -15.64 13.22
CA VAL A 6 -6.17 -16.80 12.89
C VAL A 6 -5.33 -17.15 14.11
N TRP A 7 -5.47 -18.36 14.60
CA TRP A 7 -4.58 -18.95 15.59
C TRP A 7 -3.80 -20.13 15.00
N ILE A 8 -2.52 -20.23 15.31
CA ILE A 8 -1.57 -21.24 14.80
C ILE A 8 -0.80 -21.81 15.97
N SER A 9 -0.85 -23.13 16.17
CA SER A 9 -0.14 -23.79 17.26
C SER A 9 1.37 -23.73 17.12
N GLU A 10 1.89 -24.24 16.00
CA GLU A 10 3.31 -24.23 15.67
C GLU A 10 3.53 -24.33 14.15
N TYR A 11 4.12 -23.28 13.58
CA TYR A 11 4.56 -23.26 12.19
C TYR A 11 5.85 -22.45 12.04
N LYS A 12 6.97 -23.11 11.78
CA LYS A 12 8.31 -22.50 11.73
C LYS A 12 8.63 -21.71 13.01
N ASN A 13 8.72 -20.37 12.95
CA ASN A 13 8.92 -19.51 14.12
C ASN A 13 7.63 -18.99 14.76
N LEU A 14 6.47 -19.31 14.21
CA LEU A 14 5.18 -19.01 14.82
C LEU A 14 4.86 -20.08 15.85
N ARG A 15 4.70 -19.72 17.11
CA ARG A 15 4.34 -20.62 18.21
C ARG A 15 3.25 -19.99 19.03
N ASP A 16 2.13 -20.71 19.18
CA ASP A 16 0.93 -20.23 19.85
C ASP A 16 0.57 -18.80 19.39
N PHE A 17 0.64 -18.62 18.06
CA PHE A 17 0.49 -17.32 17.42
C PHE A 17 -0.97 -17.00 17.18
N ASP A 18 -1.45 -15.90 17.73
CA ASP A 18 -2.83 -15.41 17.57
C ASP A 18 -2.83 -14.04 16.89
N LEU A 19 -3.74 -13.89 15.93
CA LEU A 19 -3.93 -12.65 15.20
C LEU A 19 -5.42 -12.40 14.96
N THR A 20 -5.91 -11.25 15.43
CA THR A 20 -7.27 -10.79 15.20
C THR A 20 -7.29 -9.62 14.21
N PHE A 21 -8.31 -9.57 13.36
CA PHE A 21 -8.57 -8.53 12.38
C PHE A 21 -9.81 -7.74 12.79
N ASP A 22 -9.96 -6.50 12.33
CA ASP A 22 -11.13 -5.67 12.66
C ASP A 22 -12.41 -6.13 11.96
N GLY A 23 -12.27 -6.98 10.93
CA GLY A 23 -13.38 -7.54 10.17
C GLY A 23 -13.95 -6.63 9.09
N ASP A 24 -13.69 -5.33 9.15
CA ASP A 24 -14.24 -4.34 8.19
C ASP A 24 -13.19 -3.87 7.18
N SER A 25 -11.89 -4.05 7.48
CA SER A 25 -10.82 -3.59 6.59
C SER A 25 -10.72 -4.43 5.32
N PHE A 26 -10.57 -3.74 4.16
CA PHE A 26 -10.22 -4.36 2.89
C PHE A 26 -8.73 -4.73 2.85
N LEU A 27 -7.88 -3.94 3.48
CA LEU A 27 -6.43 -4.05 3.47
C LEU A 27 -5.90 -4.11 4.89
N ASP A 28 -5.13 -5.14 5.22
CA ASP A 28 -4.33 -5.21 6.44
C ASP A 28 -2.84 -5.19 6.09
N ILE A 29 -2.10 -4.28 6.72
CA ILE A 29 -0.68 -4.08 6.48
C ILE A 29 0.13 -4.68 7.62
N PHE A 30 1.03 -5.58 7.28
CA PHE A 30 1.97 -6.23 8.20
C PHE A 30 3.38 -5.72 7.97
N VAL A 31 3.98 -5.21 9.01
CA VAL A 31 5.35 -4.70 8.94
C VAL A 31 6.24 -5.37 9.97
N GLY A 32 7.54 -5.30 9.75
CA GLY A 32 8.51 -5.88 10.67
C GLY A 32 9.84 -6.12 9.98
N LYS A 33 10.89 -6.28 10.79
CA LYS A 33 12.23 -6.61 10.28
C LYS A 33 12.25 -7.96 9.56
N ASN A 34 13.27 -8.20 8.76
CA ASN A 34 13.44 -9.50 8.13
C ASN A 34 13.56 -10.61 9.19
N GLY A 35 12.89 -11.73 8.95
CA GLY A 35 12.88 -12.87 9.87
C GLY A 35 11.86 -12.80 11.00
N THR A 36 11.06 -11.73 11.14
CA THR A 36 10.04 -11.61 12.20
C THR A 36 8.79 -12.49 12.01
N GLY A 37 8.69 -13.25 10.91
CA GLY A 37 7.62 -14.23 10.73
C GLY A 37 6.50 -13.80 9.78
N LYS A 38 6.55 -12.62 9.14
CA LYS A 38 5.53 -12.15 8.18
C LYS A 38 5.25 -13.18 7.06
N SER A 39 6.29 -13.55 6.32
CA SER A 39 6.18 -14.55 5.24
C SER A 39 5.80 -15.93 5.77
N ASN A 40 6.24 -16.32 6.99
CA ASN A 40 5.83 -17.57 7.62
C ASN A 40 4.34 -17.56 7.97
N PHE A 41 3.79 -16.41 8.36
CA PHE A 41 2.34 -16.26 8.57
C PHE A 41 1.59 -16.44 7.24
N PHE A 42 2.03 -15.80 6.14
CA PHE A 42 1.41 -15.99 4.83
C PHE A 42 1.47 -17.45 4.37
N GLU A 43 2.61 -18.11 4.54
CA GLU A 43 2.74 -19.54 4.23
C GLU A 43 1.79 -20.40 5.07
N ALA A 44 1.67 -20.13 6.37
CA ALA A 44 0.73 -20.86 7.24
C ALA A 44 -0.72 -20.67 6.78
N VAL A 45 -1.12 -19.45 6.41
CA VAL A 45 -2.44 -19.15 5.83
C VAL A 45 -2.66 -19.93 4.53
N VAL A 46 -1.66 -20.00 3.65
CA VAL A 46 -1.70 -20.81 2.42
C VAL A 46 -1.90 -22.30 2.74
N GLU A 47 -1.17 -22.83 3.71
CA GLU A 47 -1.32 -24.25 4.11
C GLU A 47 -2.71 -24.52 4.74
N ILE A 48 -3.24 -23.59 5.54
CA ILE A 48 -4.60 -23.69 6.10
C ILE A 48 -5.65 -23.74 4.99
N PHE A 49 -5.60 -22.83 4.01
CA PHE A 49 -6.55 -22.84 2.91
C PHE A 49 -6.34 -24.03 1.96
N ASN A 50 -5.11 -24.50 1.77
CA ASN A 50 -4.89 -25.73 1.05
C ASN A 50 -5.53 -26.94 1.75
N PHE A 51 -5.38 -27.04 3.07
CA PHE A 51 -6.06 -28.06 3.87
C PHE A 51 -7.59 -27.89 3.71
N THR A 52 -8.11 -26.68 3.78
CA THR A 52 -9.54 -26.38 3.63
C THR A 52 -10.06 -26.83 2.27
N PHE A 53 -9.42 -26.47 1.17
CA PHE A 53 -9.79 -26.90 -0.18
C PHE A 53 -9.67 -28.42 -0.39
N ALA A 54 -8.60 -29.02 0.10
CA ALA A 54 -8.47 -30.47 0.02
C ALA A 54 -9.57 -31.19 0.80
N SER A 55 -10.01 -30.62 1.92
CA SER A 55 -11.07 -31.15 2.78
C SER A 55 -12.47 -31.04 2.17
N THR A 56 -12.66 -30.29 1.08
CA THR A 56 -13.94 -30.31 0.34
C THR A 56 -14.15 -31.63 -0.41
N LYS A 57 -13.09 -32.35 -0.75
CA LYS A 57 -13.12 -33.56 -1.60
C LYS A 57 -12.80 -34.83 -0.83
N ARG A 58 -11.99 -34.75 0.20
CA ARG A 58 -11.51 -35.89 0.99
C ARG A 58 -10.97 -35.42 2.34
N ARG A 59 -10.77 -36.36 3.27
CA ARG A 59 -10.02 -36.07 4.48
C ARG A 59 -8.61 -35.61 4.12
N ALA A 60 -8.24 -34.41 4.55
CA ALA A 60 -6.91 -33.82 4.35
C ALA A 60 -6.09 -33.87 5.65
N GLU A 61 -4.78 -33.65 5.51
CA GLU A 61 -3.84 -33.55 6.63
C GLU A 61 -3.06 -32.24 6.53
N ILE A 62 -2.75 -31.66 7.67
CA ILE A 62 -1.92 -30.49 7.86
C ILE A 62 -1.02 -30.74 9.08
N GLY A 63 0.19 -30.21 9.08
CA GLY A 63 1.22 -30.53 10.08
C GLY A 63 1.12 -29.78 11.41
N PHE A 64 0.12 -28.91 11.57
CA PHE A 64 -0.08 -28.10 12.79
C PHE A 64 -1.56 -27.92 13.09
N ASP A 65 -1.88 -27.54 14.31
CA ASP A 65 -3.23 -27.20 14.71
C ASP A 65 -3.49 -25.71 14.49
N PHE A 66 -4.74 -25.37 14.14
CA PHE A 66 -5.13 -24.01 13.83
C PHE A 66 -6.61 -23.74 14.15
N ASP A 67 -6.94 -22.47 14.30
CA ASP A 67 -8.31 -21.96 14.40
C ASP A 67 -8.41 -20.70 13.52
N ILE A 68 -9.22 -20.77 12.48
CA ILE A 68 -9.43 -19.65 11.56
C ILE A 68 -10.90 -19.26 11.54
N LEU A 69 -11.16 -17.96 11.69
CA LEU A 69 -12.49 -17.37 11.57
C LEU A 69 -12.46 -16.34 10.44
N TYR A 70 -13.40 -16.46 9.52
CA TYR A 70 -13.57 -15.51 8.42
C TYR A 70 -15.05 -15.39 8.05
N GLU A 71 -15.38 -14.35 7.30
CA GLU A 71 -16.71 -14.10 6.77
C GLU A 71 -16.73 -14.31 5.24
N ILE A 72 -17.75 -15.01 4.75
CA ILE A 72 -18.07 -15.16 3.32
C ILE A 72 -19.56 -14.85 3.15
N ASP A 73 -19.90 -13.98 2.20
CA ASP A 73 -21.30 -13.62 1.86
C ASP A 73 -22.13 -13.23 3.09
N GLY A 74 -21.50 -12.53 4.05
CA GLY A 74 -22.13 -12.09 5.29
C GLY A 74 -22.32 -13.19 6.35
N GLN A 75 -21.73 -14.37 6.14
CA GLN A 75 -21.78 -15.49 7.08
C GLN A 75 -20.41 -15.77 7.68
N ASP A 76 -20.37 -15.91 9.00
CA ASP A 76 -19.15 -16.31 9.71
C ASP A 76 -18.89 -17.81 9.52
N VAL A 77 -17.67 -18.14 9.15
CA VAL A 77 -17.16 -19.50 9.00
C VAL A 77 -15.96 -19.68 9.92
N ARG A 78 -16.07 -20.59 10.86
CA ARG A 78 -14.96 -20.98 11.75
C ARG A 78 -14.54 -22.40 11.44
N ILE A 79 -13.27 -22.58 11.14
CA ILE A 79 -12.64 -23.88 10.95
C ILE A 79 -11.56 -24.03 12.00
N ARG A 80 -11.73 -25.01 12.89
CA ARG A 80 -10.75 -25.35 13.91
C ARG A 80 -10.25 -26.76 13.68
N ARG A 81 -8.96 -26.94 13.76
CA ARG A 81 -8.32 -28.24 13.82
C ARG A 81 -7.47 -28.35 15.05
N GLU A 82 -7.72 -29.35 15.87
CA GLU A 82 -7.01 -29.62 17.11
C GLU A 82 -6.92 -31.13 17.30
N ASP A 83 -5.74 -31.64 17.68
CA ASP A 83 -5.46 -33.07 17.89
C ASP A 83 -5.95 -33.98 16.74
N GLY A 84 -5.84 -33.52 15.48
CA GLY A 84 -6.24 -34.26 14.28
C GLY A 84 -7.76 -34.29 14.04
N GLN A 85 -8.57 -33.62 14.86
CA GLN A 85 -10.01 -33.46 14.68
C GLN A 85 -10.31 -32.08 14.05
N MET A 86 -11.24 -32.05 13.10
CA MET A 86 -11.69 -30.84 12.44
C MET A 86 -13.11 -30.49 12.89
N GLN A 87 -13.32 -29.24 13.23
CA GLN A 87 -14.62 -28.65 13.52
C GLN A 87 -14.92 -27.54 12.51
N VAL A 88 -16.16 -27.50 12.03
CA VAL A 88 -16.67 -26.43 11.17
C VAL A 88 -17.88 -25.83 11.87
N ASN A 89 -17.82 -24.57 12.24
CA ASN A 89 -18.84 -23.85 12.99
C ASN A 89 -19.27 -24.57 14.29
N GLY A 90 -18.31 -25.22 14.96
CA GLY A 90 -18.51 -25.97 16.20
C GLY A 90 -18.88 -27.44 16.04
N ASP A 91 -19.24 -27.87 14.83
CA ASP A 91 -19.58 -29.28 14.54
C ASP A 91 -18.33 -30.07 14.11
N ASN A 92 -18.14 -31.27 14.66
CA ASN A 92 -17.11 -32.19 14.19
C ASN A 92 -17.44 -32.69 12.78
N ARG A 93 -16.58 -32.42 11.82
CA ARG A 93 -16.78 -32.82 10.41
C ARG A 93 -15.50 -33.40 9.81
N ALA A 94 -15.68 -34.35 8.90
CA ALA A 94 -14.57 -34.94 8.12
C ALA A 94 -14.28 -34.16 6.83
N THR A 95 -15.25 -33.38 6.32
CA THR A 95 -15.20 -32.60 5.10
C THR A 95 -15.83 -31.22 5.30
N ILE A 96 -15.45 -30.29 4.44
CA ILE A 96 -15.95 -28.91 4.41
C ILE A 96 -16.80 -28.72 3.15
N SER A 97 -17.93 -28.01 3.26
CA SER A 97 -18.72 -27.66 2.07
C SER A 97 -18.00 -26.59 1.23
N ARG A 98 -18.09 -26.64 -0.09
CA ARG A 98 -17.38 -25.73 -1.00
C ARG A 98 -17.83 -24.28 -0.87
N ASP A 99 -19.09 -24.05 -0.55
CA ASP A 99 -19.68 -22.73 -0.30
C ASP A 99 -19.15 -22.04 0.95
N LEU A 100 -18.53 -22.79 1.86
CA LEU A 100 -17.86 -22.25 3.05
C LEU A 100 -16.39 -21.90 2.81
N THR A 101 -15.86 -22.11 1.59
CA THR A 101 -14.45 -21.83 1.26
C THR A 101 -14.35 -20.63 0.31
N PRO A 102 -13.27 -19.84 0.36
CA PRO A 102 -13.07 -18.77 -0.61
C PRO A 102 -13.03 -19.33 -2.04
N ASP A 103 -13.32 -18.49 -3.03
CA ASP A 103 -13.19 -18.86 -4.43
C ASP A 103 -11.73 -19.08 -4.80
N ASN A 104 -10.87 -18.14 -4.41
CA ASN A 104 -9.44 -18.18 -4.70
C ASN A 104 -8.61 -17.65 -3.55
N VAL A 105 -7.40 -18.18 -3.43
CA VAL A 105 -6.28 -17.59 -2.69
C VAL A 105 -5.26 -17.12 -3.72
N ILE A 106 -5.07 -15.81 -3.79
CA ILE A 106 -4.17 -15.17 -4.75
C ILE A 106 -2.90 -14.78 -4.02
N ILE A 107 -1.76 -15.13 -4.58
CA ILE A 107 -0.48 -14.91 -3.95
C ILE A 107 0.42 -14.18 -4.93
N TYR A 108 0.87 -13.01 -4.51
CA TYR A 108 1.94 -12.28 -5.17
C TYR A 108 3.21 -12.35 -4.33
N TYR A 109 4.32 -12.64 -4.96
CA TYR A 109 5.64 -12.60 -4.31
C TYR A 109 6.65 -11.88 -5.20
N SER A 110 7.50 -11.10 -4.59
CA SER A 110 8.48 -10.24 -5.28
C SER A 110 9.67 -11.01 -5.92
N GLY A 111 9.66 -12.34 -5.85
CA GLY A 111 10.71 -13.19 -6.44
C GLY A 111 11.83 -13.58 -5.48
N HIS A 112 11.85 -13.08 -4.25
CA HIS A 112 12.87 -13.42 -3.23
C HIS A 112 12.44 -14.49 -2.22
N SER A 113 11.15 -14.80 -2.10
CA SER A 113 10.67 -15.87 -1.22
C SER A 113 10.53 -17.17 -1.98
N ASP A 114 11.62 -17.95 -2.09
CA ASP A 114 11.60 -19.29 -2.69
C ASP A 114 10.61 -20.23 -1.98
N THR A 115 10.28 -19.99 -0.73
CA THR A 115 9.42 -20.84 0.08
C THR A 115 7.95 -20.74 -0.29
N ILE A 116 7.39 -19.52 -0.40
CA ILE A 116 6.01 -19.33 -0.86
C ILE A 116 5.88 -19.82 -2.31
N ALA A 117 6.84 -19.43 -3.18
CA ALA A 117 6.88 -19.87 -4.55
C ALA A 117 6.94 -21.40 -4.68
N SER A 118 7.75 -22.08 -3.87
CA SER A 118 7.87 -23.54 -3.89
C SER A 118 6.58 -24.24 -3.45
N THR A 119 5.93 -23.72 -2.41
CA THR A 119 4.66 -24.23 -1.90
C THR A 119 3.58 -24.12 -2.97
N VAL A 120 3.39 -22.94 -3.55
CA VAL A 120 2.38 -22.74 -4.59
C VAL A 120 2.68 -23.50 -5.88
N ASN A 121 3.95 -23.57 -6.31
CA ASN A 121 4.37 -24.37 -7.46
C ASN A 121 4.11 -25.86 -7.25
N LYS A 122 4.24 -26.36 -6.03
CA LYS A 122 3.86 -27.74 -5.69
C LYS A 122 2.37 -27.99 -5.96
N TYR A 123 1.51 -27.05 -5.59
CA TYR A 123 0.07 -27.13 -5.85
C TYR A 123 -0.26 -26.97 -7.34
N ALA A 124 0.37 -26.04 -8.04
CA ALA A 124 0.21 -25.87 -9.47
C ALA A 124 0.60 -27.15 -10.25
N LYS A 125 1.71 -27.78 -9.88
CA LYS A 125 2.14 -29.08 -10.45
C LYS A 125 1.17 -30.21 -10.13
N ALA A 126 0.62 -30.27 -8.91
CA ALA A 126 -0.38 -31.25 -8.52
C ALA A 126 -1.70 -31.06 -9.29
N TYR A 127 -2.11 -29.81 -9.48
CA TYR A 127 -3.26 -29.44 -10.31
C TYR A 127 -3.05 -29.84 -11.78
N ALA A 128 -1.92 -29.46 -12.40
CA ALA A 128 -1.57 -29.83 -13.75
C ALA A 128 -1.53 -31.36 -13.96
N ARG A 129 -1.03 -32.11 -12.97
CA ARG A 129 -1.05 -33.60 -13.03
C ARG A 129 -2.45 -34.20 -12.97
N ARG A 130 -3.37 -33.62 -12.16
CA ARG A 130 -4.77 -34.05 -12.07
C ARG A 130 -5.55 -33.75 -13.34
N ASN A 131 -5.27 -32.60 -13.97
CA ASN A 131 -5.95 -32.15 -15.18
C ASN A 131 -5.34 -32.68 -16.50
N ARG A 132 -4.38 -33.60 -16.44
CA ARG A 132 -3.81 -34.24 -17.63
C ARG A 132 -4.85 -34.90 -18.54
N LYS A 133 -6.02 -35.27 -18.01
CA LYS A 133 -7.13 -35.87 -18.79
C LYS A 133 -8.10 -34.85 -19.36
N TRP A 134 -7.80 -33.55 -19.28
CA TRP A 134 -8.55 -32.45 -19.90
C TRP A 134 -10.05 -32.35 -19.53
N THR A 135 -10.53 -33.12 -18.57
CA THR A 135 -11.95 -33.21 -18.21
C THR A 135 -12.34 -32.26 -17.07
N GLY A 136 -11.40 -31.51 -16.51
CA GLY A 136 -11.63 -30.68 -15.33
C GLY A 136 -12.21 -29.32 -15.69
N ALA A 137 -13.46 -29.11 -15.34
CA ALA A 137 -14.10 -27.79 -15.31
C ALA A 137 -13.68 -26.95 -14.09
N GLU A 138 -12.74 -27.46 -13.26
CA GLU A 138 -12.37 -26.81 -12.00
C GLU A 138 -11.25 -25.80 -12.24
N ALA A 139 -11.50 -24.56 -11.83
CA ALA A 139 -10.48 -23.52 -11.75
C ALA A 139 -9.46 -23.82 -10.64
N ARG A 140 -8.27 -23.27 -10.76
CA ARG A 140 -7.29 -23.31 -9.69
C ARG A 140 -7.79 -22.53 -8.50
N GLU A 141 -7.74 -23.13 -7.33
CA GLU A 141 -8.06 -22.51 -6.06
C GLU A 141 -6.93 -21.56 -5.61
N PHE A 142 -5.67 -21.91 -5.94
CA PHE A 142 -4.49 -21.09 -5.68
C PHE A 142 -3.94 -20.50 -6.97
N ILE A 143 -3.77 -19.19 -6.99
CA ILE A 143 -3.21 -18.45 -8.12
C ILE A 143 -1.96 -17.72 -7.63
N SER A 144 -0.80 -18.19 -8.08
CA SER A 144 0.47 -17.50 -7.84
C SER A 144 0.78 -16.62 -9.02
N ILE A 145 0.99 -15.36 -8.75
CA ILE A 145 1.27 -14.34 -9.75
C ILE A 145 2.68 -13.80 -9.51
N GLY A 146 3.57 -14.04 -10.45
CA GLY A 146 4.93 -13.52 -10.49
C GLY A 146 5.19 -12.73 -11.78
N ALA A 147 6.45 -12.38 -12.03
CA ALA A 147 6.86 -11.60 -13.21
C ALA A 147 6.46 -12.25 -14.55
N GLU A 148 6.30 -13.56 -14.56
CA GLU A 148 5.89 -14.36 -15.73
C GLU A 148 4.42 -14.14 -16.15
N TYR A 149 3.62 -13.44 -15.34
CA TYR A 149 2.24 -13.05 -15.67
C TYR A 149 2.14 -11.64 -16.30
N LYS A 150 3.24 -10.91 -16.37
CA LYS A 150 3.30 -9.52 -16.81
C LYS A 150 2.57 -9.29 -18.14
N GLU A 151 2.99 -10.02 -19.15
CA GLU A 151 2.45 -9.87 -20.50
C GLU A 151 0.97 -10.25 -20.56
N MET A 152 0.58 -11.34 -19.91
CA MET A 152 -0.79 -11.82 -19.88
C MET A 152 -1.73 -10.82 -19.19
N LEU A 153 -1.37 -10.35 -18.00
CA LEU A 153 -2.22 -9.43 -17.23
C LEU A 153 -2.45 -8.11 -17.97
N LEU A 154 -1.37 -7.49 -18.46
CA LEU A 154 -1.49 -6.23 -19.18
C LEU A 154 -2.27 -6.40 -20.49
N SER A 155 -2.02 -7.47 -21.23
CA SER A 155 -2.72 -7.73 -22.46
C SER A 155 -4.21 -7.96 -22.24
N ILE A 156 -4.62 -8.73 -21.23
CA ILE A 156 -6.03 -8.94 -20.90
C ILE A 156 -6.72 -7.60 -20.54
N LEU A 157 -6.04 -6.72 -19.77
CA LEU A 157 -6.58 -5.39 -19.45
C LEU A 157 -6.77 -4.53 -20.71
N LEU A 158 -5.79 -4.55 -21.62
CA LEU A 158 -5.85 -3.77 -22.85
C LEU A 158 -6.88 -4.32 -23.88
N MET A 159 -7.21 -5.61 -23.80
CA MET A 159 -8.26 -6.23 -24.60
C MET A 159 -9.67 -5.82 -24.18
N GLN A 160 -9.85 -5.36 -22.92
CA GLN A 160 -11.15 -4.89 -22.44
C GLN A 160 -11.72 -3.73 -23.29
N PRO A 161 -13.04 -3.48 -23.25
CA PRO A 161 -13.66 -2.34 -23.94
C PRO A 161 -13.03 -1.00 -23.55
N GLU A 162 -13.16 0.01 -24.41
CA GLU A 162 -12.54 1.35 -24.19
C GLU A 162 -13.17 2.13 -23.04
N ASP A 163 -14.41 1.87 -22.74
CA ASP A 163 -15.15 2.42 -21.60
C ASP A 163 -14.86 1.69 -20.27
N CYS A 164 -14.13 0.57 -20.32
CA CYS A 164 -13.70 -0.12 -19.10
C CYS A 164 -12.79 0.77 -18.24
N ALA A 165 -13.19 0.97 -16.99
CA ALA A 165 -12.45 1.83 -16.05
C ALA A 165 -11.01 1.36 -15.83
N ALA A 166 -10.81 0.04 -15.72
CA ALA A 166 -9.51 -0.57 -15.53
C ALA A 166 -8.57 -0.31 -16.71
N ARG A 167 -9.04 -0.51 -17.94
CA ARG A 167 -8.26 -0.21 -19.14
C ARG A 167 -7.88 1.27 -19.20
N ARG A 168 -8.84 2.17 -18.99
CA ARG A 168 -8.58 3.64 -19.02
C ARG A 168 -7.56 4.05 -17.96
N TYR A 169 -7.67 3.49 -16.75
CA TYR A 169 -6.72 3.76 -15.68
C TYR A 169 -5.30 3.36 -16.08
N ILE A 170 -5.11 2.12 -16.54
CA ILE A 170 -3.79 1.59 -16.94
C ILE A 170 -3.21 2.35 -18.14
N CYS A 171 -4.01 2.61 -19.18
CA CYS A 171 -3.55 3.39 -20.34
C CYS A 171 -3.07 4.78 -19.92
N ARG A 172 -3.82 5.48 -19.06
CA ARG A 172 -3.43 6.80 -18.55
C ARG A 172 -2.15 6.73 -17.71
N LYS A 173 -2.06 5.75 -16.81
CA LYS A 173 -0.93 5.62 -15.89
C LYS A 173 0.38 5.31 -16.60
N LEU A 174 0.33 4.51 -17.64
CA LEU A 174 1.51 4.10 -18.41
C LEU A 174 1.76 4.94 -19.67
N GLY A 175 0.87 5.88 -20.00
CA GLY A 175 0.94 6.64 -21.24
C GLY A 175 0.78 5.76 -22.48
N ILE A 176 -0.06 4.72 -22.39
CA ILE A 176 -0.26 3.73 -23.46
C ILE A 176 -1.37 4.20 -24.40
N GLU A 177 -1.08 4.12 -25.69
CA GLU A 177 -2.06 4.14 -26.77
C GLU A 177 -2.07 2.77 -27.47
N VAL A 178 -3.23 2.13 -27.53
CA VAL A 178 -3.38 0.86 -28.25
C VAL A 178 -3.51 1.20 -29.73
N THR A 179 -2.47 0.90 -30.51
CA THR A 179 -2.37 1.27 -31.92
C THR A 179 -2.87 0.21 -32.89
N SER A 180 -3.20 -0.98 -32.41
CA SER A 180 -3.63 -2.11 -33.24
C SER A 180 -4.99 -2.65 -32.81
N GLU A 181 -5.81 -2.99 -33.81
CA GLU A 181 -7.05 -3.74 -33.62
C GLU A 181 -6.81 -5.26 -33.49
N THR A 182 -5.56 -5.70 -33.56
CA THR A 182 -5.21 -7.12 -33.62
C THR A 182 -4.21 -7.49 -32.52
N VAL A 183 -4.50 -8.58 -31.83
CA VAL A 183 -3.65 -9.22 -30.81
C VAL A 183 -3.18 -10.56 -31.34
N THR A 184 -1.93 -10.93 -31.09
CA THR A 184 -1.40 -12.24 -31.45
C THR A 184 -1.23 -13.10 -30.20
N LEU A 185 -1.97 -14.21 -30.13
CA LEU A 185 -1.75 -15.27 -29.15
C LEU A 185 -0.85 -16.33 -29.75
N THR A 186 0.28 -16.59 -29.10
CA THR A 186 1.19 -17.68 -29.44
C THR A 186 1.04 -18.82 -28.43
N LEU A 187 0.74 -20.01 -28.94
CA LEU A 187 0.63 -21.23 -28.14
C LEU A 187 1.78 -22.17 -28.44
N SER A 188 2.30 -22.83 -27.41
CA SER A 188 3.34 -23.84 -27.45
C SER A 188 2.81 -25.24 -27.08
N PRO A 189 3.51 -26.34 -27.44
CA PRO A 189 3.10 -27.69 -27.06
C PRO A 189 2.98 -27.83 -25.54
N PRO A 190 1.94 -28.52 -25.04
CA PRO A 190 1.80 -28.80 -23.62
C PRO A 190 2.96 -29.67 -23.10
N SER A 191 3.34 -29.45 -21.84
CA SER A 191 4.45 -30.18 -21.17
C SER A 191 4.24 -31.69 -21.06
N PHE A 192 3.03 -32.17 -21.31
CA PHE A 192 2.63 -33.58 -21.22
C PHE A 192 2.17 -34.14 -22.58
N ARG A 193 2.64 -33.58 -23.70
CA ARG A 193 2.33 -34.07 -25.04
C ARG A 193 2.47 -35.61 -25.11
N HIS A 194 1.42 -36.29 -25.61
CA HIS A 194 1.50 -37.71 -25.85
C HIS A 194 2.46 -37.97 -27.02
N PRO A 195 3.44 -38.85 -26.89
CA PRO A 195 4.45 -39.10 -27.93
C PRO A 195 3.85 -39.62 -29.25
N ASP A 196 2.65 -40.19 -29.23
CA ASP A 196 1.99 -40.81 -30.37
C ASP A 196 1.10 -39.86 -31.20
N VAL A 197 1.05 -38.56 -30.87
CA VAL A 197 0.28 -37.57 -31.63
C VAL A 197 1.15 -37.05 -32.78
N GLU A 198 0.95 -37.60 -34.00
CA GLU A 198 1.58 -37.06 -35.20
C GLU A 198 1.05 -35.66 -35.51
N VAL A 199 1.96 -34.75 -35.79
CA VAL A 199 1.66 -33.37 -36.13
C VAL A 199 1.13 -33.30 -37.58
N GLY A 200 -0.16 -32.96 -37.75
CA GLY A 200 -0.75 -32.78 -39.09
C GLY A 200 -2.12 -33.42 -39.32
N ASP A 201 -2.62 -34.21 -38.40
CA ASP A 201 -3.97 -34.79 -38.47
C ASP A 201 -5.00 -33.86 -37.82
N ALA A 202 -6.23 -33.78 -38.36
CA ALA A 202 -7.33 -32.98 -37.77
C ALA A 202 -7.65 -33.39 -36.32
N ALA A 203 -7.37 -34.65 -35.94
CA ALA A 203 -7.47 -35.17 -34.59
C ALA A 203 -6.37 -34.65 -33.64
N SER A 204 -5.30 -34.06 -34.19
CA SER A 204 -4.13 -33.55 -33.43
C SER A 204 -4.15 -32.03 -33.26
N PHE A 205 -5.25 -31.35 -33.63
CA PHE A 205 -5.39 -29.93 -33.42
C PHE A 205 -5.09 -29.56 -31.97
N LEU A 206 -4.29 -28.52 -31.78
CA LEU A 206 -3.77 -28.10 -30.46
C LEU A 206 -3.12 -29.24 -29.69
N TRP A 207 -2.36 -30.09 -30.38
CA TRP A 207 -1.67 -31.27 -29.79
C TRP A 207 -2.61 -32.22 -29.04
N GLY A 208 -3.88 -32.34 -29.50
CA GLY A 208 -4.90 -33.18 -28.89
C GLY A 208 -5.54 -32.59 -27.61
N ALA A 209 -5.47 -31.28 -27.43
CA ALA A 209 -6.17 -30.60 -26.37
C ALA A 209 -7.68 -30.87 -26.40
N SER A 210 -8.30 -30.97 -25.24
CA SER A 210 -9.74 -31.21 -25.09
C SER A 210 -10.32 -30.40 -23.94
N GLY A 211 -11.63 -30.45 -23.71
CA GLY A 211 -12.31 -29.77 -22.62
C GLY A 211 -12.27 -28.24 -22.72
N MET A 212 -12.21 -27.55 -21.58
CA MET A 212 -12.32 -26.08 -21.50
C MET A 212 -11.25 -25.35 -22.32
N SER A 213 -10.01 -25.83 -22.33
CA SER A 213 -8.93 -25.16 -23.07
C SER A 213 -9.13 -25.21 -24.57
N LEU A 214 -9.63 -26.35 -25.11
CA LEU A 214 -10.01 -26.45 -26.52
C LEU A 214 -11.17 -25.49 -26.81
N GLN A 215 -12.25 -25.54 -26.02
CA GLN A 215 -13.41 -24.67 -26.20
C GLN A 215 -13.04 -23.18 -26.17
N PHE A 216 -12.14 -22.81 -25.26
CA PHE A 216 -11.66 -21.44 -25.18
C PHE A 216 -10.89 -21.02 -26.43
N VAL A 217 -9.96 -21.86 -26.91
CA VAL A 217 -9.22 -21.55 -28.14
C VAL A 217 -10.16 -21.55 -29.36
N GLU A 218 -11.15 -22.43 -29.45
CA GLU A 218 -12.14 -22.42 -30.52
C GLU A 218 -12.96 -21.11 -30.51
N ARG A 219 -13.36 -20.60 -29.34
CA ARG A 219 -13.98 -19.29 -29.24
C ARG A 219 -13.04 -18.14 -29.67
N LEU A 220 -11.74 -18.22 -29.35
CA LEU A 220 -10.76 -17.25 -29.85
C LEU A 220 -10.59 -17.31 -31.37
N LEU A 221 -10.75 -18.48 -31.98
CA LEU A 221 -10.74 -18.63 -33.44
C LEU A 221 -11.95 -17.95 -34.11
N ASN A 222 -13.10 -17.87 -33.44
CA ASN A 222 -14.24 -17.07 -33.92
C ASN A 222 -13.91 -15.56 -34.00
N CYS A 223 -12.87 -15.13 -33.30
CA CYS A 223 -12.42 -13.74 -33.30
C CYS A 223 -11.35 -13.44 -34.36
N VAL A 224 -11.06 -14.38 -35.27
CA VAL A 224 -10.12 -14.20 -36.38
C VAL A 224 -10.87 -13.62 -37.58
N ARG A 225 -10.41 -12.51 -38.17
CA ARG A 225 -11.00 -11.95 -39.39
C ARG A 225 -10.54 -12.70 -40.64
N GLY A 226 -11.47 -12.96 -41.53
CA GLY A 226 -11.25 -13.59 -42.83
C GLY A 226 -11.26 -15.10 -42.80
N ASP A 227 -11.11 -15.72 -43.96
CA ASP A 227 -11.03 -17.18 -44.08
C ASP A 227 -9.66 -17.66 -43.63
N PHE A 228 -9.64 -18.61 -42.71
CA PHE A 228 -8.41 -19.28 -42.28
C PHE A 228 -8.62 -20.77 -42.18
N SER A 229 -7.54 -21.53 -42.40
CA SER A 229 -7.49 -22.97 -42.11
C SER A 229 -6.72 -23.20 -40.82
N ARG A 230 -6.97 -24.33 -40.15
CA ARG A 230 -6.18 -24.72 -38.97
C ARG A 230 -4.68 -24.82 -39.28
N ASP A 231 -4.32 -25.19 -40.49
CA ASP A 231 -2.91 -25.26 -40.95
C ASP A 231 -2.28 -23.87 -41.14
N SER A 232 -3.07 -22.84 -41.48
CA SER A 232 -2.53 -21.47 -41.69
C SER A 232 -2.11 -20.76 -40.41
N ILE A 233 -2.63 -21.19 -39.28
CA ILE A 233 -2.26 -20.64 -37.96
C ILE A 233 -1.17 -21.48 -37.26
N TYR A 234 -0.77 -22.61 -37.86
CA TYR A 234 0.26 -23.50 -37.29
C TYR A 234 1.61 -23.31 -37.99
N ALA A 235 2.59 -22.85 -37.24
CA ALA A 235 3.97 -22.68 -37.69
C ALA A 235 4.75 -23.98 -37.46
N ARG A 236 4.87 -24.80 -38.50
CA ARG A 236 5.53 -26.13 -38.43
C ARG A 236 7.00 -26.07 -38.01
N GLU A 237 7.70 -25.00 -38.40
CA GLU A 237 9.13 -24.83 -38.16
C GLU A 237 9.48 -24.80 -36.67
N ASN A 238 8.61 -24.25 -35.85
CA ASN A 238 8.82 -24.06 -34.41
C ASN A 238 7.78 -24.74 -33.53
N ASP A 239 6.84 -25.51 -34.13
CA ASP A 239 5.76 -26.22 -33.44
C ASP A 239 4.90 -25.24 -32.57
N ARG A 240 4.35 -24.18 -33.21
CA ARG A 240 3.57 -23.12 -32.56
C ARG A 240 2.27 -22.84 -33.29
N TYR A 241 1.22 -22.50 -32.53
CA TYR A 241 0.03 -21.86 -33.10
C TYR A 241 0.11 -20.36 -32.85
N ASN A 242 -0.10 -19.59 -33.95
CA ASN A 242 -0.15 -18.12 -33.90
C ASN A 242 -1.56 -17.65 -34.31
N ILE A 243 -2.37 -17.24 -33.35
CA ILE A 243 -3.75 -16.85 -33.55
C ILE A 243 -3.84 -15.33 -33.52
N ARG A 244 -4.23 -14.72 -34.64
CA ARG A 244 -4.43 -13.26 -34.75
C ARG A 244 -5.86 -12.89 -34.42
N ILE A 245 -6.09 -12.45 -33.21
CA ILE A 245 -7.39 -12.13 -32.63
C ILE A 245 -7.73 -10.68 -32.97
N ASN A 246 -8.87 -10.44 -33.60
CA ASN A 246 -9.40 -9.10 -33.78
C ASN A 246 -10.09 -8.64 -32.48
N LEU A 247 -9.74 -7.46 -31.97
CA LEU A 247 -10.23 -6.97 -30.68
C LEU A 247 -11.72 -6.64 -30.65
N GLU A 248 -12.28 -6.19 -31.78
CA GLU A 248 -13.71 -5.90 -31.88
C GLU A 248 -14.53 -7.19 -31.78
N LEU A 249 -14.17 -8.22 -32.57
CA LEU A 249 -14.81 -9.52 -32.51
C LEU A 249 -14.63 -10.19 -31.15
N PHE A 250 -13.44 -10.05 -30.55
CA PHE A 250 -13.18 -10.54 -29.21
C PHE A 250 -14.11 -9.91 -28.16
N ARG A 251 -14.28 -8.60 -28.19
CA ARG A 251 -15.17 -7.89 -27.27
C ARG A 251 -16.64 -8.30 -27.45
N GLN A 252 -17.05 -8.62 -28.68
CA GLN A 252 -18.39 -9.15 -28.94
C GLN A 252 -18.56 -10.59 -28.44
N GLU A 253 -17.61 -11.49 -28.76
CA GLU A 253 -17.66 -12.91 -28.38
C GLU A 253 -17.60 -13.11 -26.86
N PHE A 254 -16.85 -12.25 -26.15
CA PHE A 254 -16.61 -12.37 -24.71
C PHE A 254 -17.35 -11.29 -23.88
N ALA A 255 -18.36 -10.60 -24.44
CA ALA A 255 -19.09 -9.53 -23.76
C ALA A 255 -19.71 -9.94 -22.42
N GLU A 256 -20.22 -11.17 -22.33
CA GLU A 256 -20.88 -11.72 -21.15
C GLU A 256 -19.91 -12.51 -20.24
N VAL A 257 -18.61 -12.51 -20.56
CA VAL A 257 -17.61 -13.24 -19.78
C VAL A 257 -16.97 -12.30 -18.77
N SER A 258 -17.00 -12.66 -17.49
CA SER A 258 -16.36 -11.85 -16.44
C SER A 258 -14.85 -11.78 -16.65
N SER A 259 -14.23 -10.69 -16.15
CA SER A 259 -12.77 -10.54 -16.20
C SER A 259 -12.04 -11.66 -15.46
N SER A 260 -12.63 -12.17 -14.37
CA SER A 260 -12.10 -13.31 -13.61
C SER A 260 -12.14 -14.60 -14.42
N ASP A 261 -13.23 -14.89 -15.12
CA ASP A 261 -13.34 -16.09 -15.94
C ASP A 261 -12.44 -16.02 -17.18
N LEU A 262 -12.30 -14.83 -17.76
CA LEU A 262 -11.37 -14.63 -18.87
C LEU A 262 -9.91 -14.87 -18.43
N PHE A 263 -9.52 -14.27 -17.31
CA PHE A 263 -8.19 -14.50 -16.73
C PHE A 263 -7.95 -16.01 -16.46
N ARG A 264 -8.94 -16.69 -15.87
CA ARG A 264 -8.85 -18.13 -15.56
C ARG A 264 -8.66 -18.99 -16.81
N GLN A 265 -9.28 -18.63 -17.94
CA GLN A 265 -9.11 -19.34 -19.20
C GLN A 265 -7.68 -19.20 -19.75
N PHE A 266 -7.10 -18.00 -19.73
CA PHE A 266 -5.69 -17.80 -20.08
C PHE A 266 -4.73 -18.46 -19.08
N ASP A 267 -5.03 -18.41 -17.77
CA ASP A 267 -4.25 -19.04 -16.73
C ASP A 267 -4.26 -20.58 -16.84
N ASN A 268 -5.35 -21.18 -17.31
CA ASN A 268 -5.40 -22.60 -17.62
C ASN A 268 -4.42 -22.96 -18.76
N LEU A 269 -4.39 -22.18 -19.84
CA LEU A 269 -3.41 -22.38 -20.93
C LEU A 269 -1.97 -22.27 -20.41
N LYS A 270 -1.71 -21.30 -19.53
CA LYS A 270 -0.39 -21.11 -18.90
C LYS A 270 -0.02 -22.29 -18.00
N THR A 271 -0.94 -22.75 -17.17
CA THR A 271 -0.73 -23.90 -16.28
C THR A 271 -0.43 -25.19 -17.03
N LEU A 272 -1.00 -25.34 -18.22
CA LEU A 272 -0.75 -26.47 -19.12
C LEU A 272 0.50 -26.28 -19.98
N SER A 273 1.24 -25.19 -19.75
CA SER A 273 2.42 -24.79 -20.55
C SER A 273 2.11 -24.51 -22.02
N MET A 274 0.85 -24.25 -22.36
CA MET A 274 0.45 -23.93 -23.73
C MET A 274 0.52 -22.43 -24.03
N PHE A 275 0.38 -21.57 -23.05
CA PHE A 275 0.50 -20.12 -23.22
C PHE A 275 1.97 -19.74 -23.34
N GLU A 276 2.38 -19.20 -24.48
CA GLU A 276 3.73 -18.68 -24.70
C GLU A 276 3.76 -17.16 -24.67
N ALA A 277 2.90 -16.48 -25.44
CA ALA A 277 2.85 -15.03 -25.52
C ALA A 277 1.45 -14.53 -25.90
N LEU A 278 1.10 -13.33 -25.45
CA LEU A 278 -0.09 -12.58 -25.86
C LEU A 278 0.35 -11.15 -26.20
N SER A 279 0.69 -10.92 -27.47
CA SER A 279 1.33 -9.69 -27.93
C SER A 279 0.31 -8.72 -28.50
N ILE A 280 0.23 -7.54 -27.89
CA ILE A 280 -0.53 -6.39 -28.40
C ILE A 280 0.49 -5.33 -28.84
N PRO A 281 0.44 -4.85 -30.09
CA PRO A 281 1.19 -3.69 -30.50
C PRO A 281 0.67 -2.45 -29.76
N ILE A 282 1.52 -1.82 -28.97
CA ILE A 282 1.22 -0.61 -28.19
C ILE A 282 2.18 0.50 -28.57
N GLY A 283 1.71 1.74 -28.47
CA GLY A 283 2.50 2.95 -28.59
C GLY A 283 2.41 3.75 -27.30
N LEU A 284 3.41 4.56 -27.05
CA LEU A 284 3.33 5.61 -26.04
C LEU A 284 2.73 6.88 -26.65
N ALA A 285 2.23 7.77 -25.81
CA ALA A 285 1.67 9.07 -26.23
C ALA A 285 2.65 9.92 -27.04
N ASP A 286 3.95 9.64 -26.97
CA ASP A 286 5.01 10.27 -27.80
C ASP A 286 5.23 9.58 -29.15
N GLY A 287 4.39 8.60 -29.51
CA GLY A 287 4.42 7.89 -30.79
C GLY A 287 5.45 6.76 -30.88
N ARG A 288 6.18 6.44 -29.80
CA ARG A 288 7.14 5.34 -29.79
C ARG A 288 6.44 3.99 -29.67
N PRO A 289 6.72 3.02 -30.56
CA PRO A 289 6.25 1.66 -30.37
C PRO A 289 6.98 1.03 -29.17
N ILE A 290 6.24 0.27 -28.35
CA ILE A 290 6.76 -0.40 -27.18
C ILE A 290 6.18 -1.81 -27.07
N LEU A 291 6.92 -2.71 -26.48
CA LEU A 291 6.45 -4.04 -26.11
C LEU A 291 6.16 -4.09 -24.62
N VAL A 292 5.20 -4.91 -24.22
CA VAL A 292 4.84 -5.10 -22.81
C VAL A 292 6.05 -5.44 -21.92
N ARG A 293 7.00 -6.21 -22.44
CA ARG A 293 8.22 -6.59 -21.74
C ARG A 293 9.18 -5.42 -21.46
N ASP A 294 9.04 -4.30 -22.17
CA ASP A 294 9.95 -3.16 -22.05
C ASP A 294 9.56 -2.22 -20.89
N PHE A 295 8.40 -2.43 -20.27
CA PHE A 295 8.06 -1.72 -19.04
C PHE A 295 8.96 -2.17 -17.89
N SER A 296 9.41 -1.20 -17.08
CA SER A 296 10.18 -1.49 -15.87
C SER A 296 9.36 -2.29 -14.85
N ASP A 297 10.04 -3.04 -13.98
CA ASP A 297 9.37 -3.82 -12.94
C ASP A 297 8.55 -2.94 -12.00
N GLY A 298 9.02 -1.73 -11.68
CA GLY A 298 8.27 -0.77 -10.87
C GLY A 298 6.97 -0.30 -11.53
N GLN A 299 7.01 0.05 -12.84
CA GLN A 299 5.79 0.39 -13.59
C GLN A 299 4.80 -0.77 -13.60
N PHE A 300 5.32 -1.96 -13.69
CA PHE A 300 4.50 -3.17 -13.76
C PHE A 300 3.90 -3.54 -12.39
N GLN A 301 4.61 -3.33 -11.31
CA GLN A 301 4.17 -3.71 -9.97
C GLN A 301 2.89 -2.99 -9.53
N SER A 302 2.75 -1.71 -9.87
CA SER A 302 1.49 -0.99 -9.62
C SER A 302 0.33 -1.50 -10.48
N ILE A 303 0.61 -2.04 -11.67
CA ILE A 303 -0.40 -2.66 -12.54
C ILE A 303 -0.89 -3.97 -11.97
N TYR A 304 0.02 -4.76 -11.40
CA TYR A 304 -0.30 -6.07 -10.83
C TYR A 304 -1.45 -6.03 -9.86
N ILE A 305 -1.33 -5.18 -8.85
CA ILE A 305 -2.30 -5.10 -7.78
C ILE A 305 -3.63 -4.65 -8.33
N TYR A 306 -3.60 -3.64 -9.18
CA TYR A 306 -4.81 -3.17 -9.84
C TYR A 306 -5.44 -4.26 -10.72
N ALA A 307 -4.64 -4.96 -11.52
CA ALA A 307 -5.12 -6.03 -12.38
C ALA A 307 -5.74 -7.19 -11.58
N ILE A 308 -5.05 -7.63 -10.52
CA ILE A 308 -5.54 -8.73 -9.66
C ILE A 308 -6.85 -8.32 -9.00
N THR A 309 -6.90 -7.14 -8.39
CA THR A 309 -8.09 -6.69 -7.69
C THR A 309 -9.27 -6.51 -8.64
N GLU A 310 -9.04 -5.97 -9.83
CA GLU A 310 -10.07 -5.80 -10.85
C GLU A 310 -10.56 -7.14 -11.42
N PHE A 311 -9.65 -8.09 -11.68
CA PHE A 311 -10.04 -9.38 -12.23
C PHE A 311 -10.85 -10.24 -11.26
N PHE A 312 -10.65 -10.06 -9.96
CA PHE A 312 -11.30 -10.88 -8.95
C PHE A 312 -12.31 -10.11 -8.08
N LYS A 313 -12.75 -8.93 -8.53
CA LYS A 313 -13.68 -8.08 -7.77
C LYS A 313 -15.04 -8.72 -7.47
N ASP A 314 -15.48 -9.67 -8.31
CA ASP A 314 -16.73 -10.42 -8.19
C ASP A 314 -16.56 -11.78 -7.51
N ARG A 315 -15.41 -12.05 -6.87
CA ARG A 315 -15.06 -13.32 -6.24
C ARG A 315 -14.70 -13.14 -4.78
N ASN A 316 -15.06 -14.10 -3.95
CA ASN A 316 -14.63 -14.15 -2.56
C ASN A 316 -13.17 -14.62 -2.49
N CYS A 317 -12.21 -13.66 -2.41
CA CYS A 317 -10.79 -13.95 -2.45
C CYS A 317 -10.04 -13.47 -1.23
N ILE A 318 -8.95 -14.16 -0.91
CA ILE A 318 -7.85 -13.63 -0.09
C ILE A 318 -6.67 -13.37 -1.02
N THR A 319 -6.14 -12.16 -0.94
CA THR A 319 -4.95 -11.76 -1.70
C THR A 319 -3.79 -11.52 -0.74
N LEU A 320 -2.72 -12.28 -0.90
CA LEU A 320 -1.49 -12.20 -0.10
C LEU A 320 -0.41 -11.53 -0.94
N LEU A 321 0.03 -10.35 -0.51
CA LEU A 321 1.07 -9.56 -1.17
C LEU A 321 2.34 -9.58 -0.31
N ASP A 322 3.31 -10.44 -0.64
CA ASP A 322 4.54 -10.56 0.13
C ASP A 322 5.61 -9.64 -0.44
N GLU A 323 5.90 -8.57 0.32
CA GLU A 323 6.88 -7.54 0.00
C GLU A 323 6.75 -6.97 -1.43
N PRO A 324 5.54 -6.54 -1.84
CA PRO A 324 5.30 -6.09 -3.21
C PRO A 324 6.03 -4.78 -3.55
N ASP A 325 6.54 -4.09 -2.56
CA ASP A 325 7.23 -2.79 -2.65
C ASP A 325 8.76 -2.89 -2.65
N SER A 326 9.33 -4.09 -2.48
CA SER A 326 10.78 -4.28 -2.27
C SER A 326 11.68 -3.76 -3.39
N PHE A 327 11.19 -3.69 -4.63
CA PHE A 327 11.95 -3.22 -5.80
C PHE A 327 11.45 -1.91 -6.38
N LEU A 328 10.47 -1.29 -5.72
CA LEU A 328 9.99 -0.01 -6.16
C LEU A 328 11.00 1.09 -5.83
N HIS A 329 11.16 2.03 -6.77
CA HIS A 329 11.83 3.28 -6.45
C HIS A 329 11.08 3.96 -5.29
N PRO A 330 11.75 4.63 -4.33
CA PRO A 330 11.09 5.27 -3.20
C PRO A 330 9.87 6.13 -3.56
N GLU A 331 9.94 6.88 -4.66
CA GLU A 331 8.81 7.67 -5.19
C GLU A 331 7.56 6.81 -5.50
N TRP A 332 7.77 5.57 -5.93
CA TRP A 332 6.70 4.62 -6.23
C TRP A 332 6.20 3.91 -4.98
N GLN A 333 7.07 3.70 -4.00
CA GLN A 333 6.69 3.15 -2.69
C GLN A 333 5.69 4.09 -1.99
N PHE A 334 5.92 5.40 -2.03
CA PHE A 334 4.98 6.39 -1.48
C PHE A 334 3.60 6.34 -2.14
N SER A 335 3.52 6.22 -3.45
CA SER A 335 2.24 6.18 -4.17
C SER A 335 1.55 4.82 -4.15
N PHE A 336 2.24 3.78 -3.69
CA PHE A 336 1.81 2.39 -3.78
C PHE A 336 0.56 2.10 -2.93
N LEU A 337 0.57 2.45 -1.65
CA LEU A 337 -0.57 2.22 -0.75
C LEU A 337 -1.79 3.02 -1.19
N LYS A 338 -1.60 4.28 -1.55
CA LYS A 338 -2.70 5.09 -2.09
C LYS A 338 -3.37 4.44 -3.30
N GLN A 339 -2.59 3.80 -4.17
CA GLN A 339 -3.15 3.05 -5.30
C GLN A 339 -3.95 1.82 -4.86
N VAL A 340 -3.49 1.10 -3.84
CA VAL A 340 -4.23 -0.03 -3.27
C VAL A 340 -5.52 0.47 -2.60
N GLU A 341 -5.47 1.59 -1.91
CA GLU A 341 -6.63 2.21 -1.26
C GLU A 341 -7.64 2.79 -2.28
N ASP A 342 -7.18 3.40 -3.37
CA ASP A 342 -8.05 3.86 -4.46
C ASP A 342 -8.86 2.69 -5.06
N ILE A 343 -8.30 1.48 -5.05
CA ILE A 343 -8.99 0.25 -5.45
C ILE A 343 -10.03 -0.15 -4.39
N ALA A 344 -9.75 0.09 -3.11
CA ALA A 344 -10.65 -0.25 -2.01
C ALA A 344 -12.01 0.47 -2.07
N SER A 345 -12.13 1.54 -2.83
CA SER A 345 -13.40 2.25 -3.05
C SER A 345 -14.34 1.53 -4.03
N THR A 346 -13.96 0.39 -4.59
CA THR A 346 -14.70 -0.37 -5.62
C THR A 346 -15.46 -1.57 -5.02
N GLU A 347 -16.24 -2.27 -5.86
CA GLU A 347 -16.92 -3.53 -5.52
C GLU A 347 -15.93 -4.60 -4.97
N ALA A 348 -14.67 -4.55 -5.41
CA ALA A 348 -13.61 -5.43 -4.93
C ALA A 348 -13.40 -5.35 -3.41
N ALA A 349 -13.64 -4.18 -2.82
CA ALA A 349 -13.53 -4.01 -1.37
C ALA A 349 -14.56 -4.81 -0.57
N GLN A 350 -15.63 -5.27 -1.18
CA GLN A 350 -16.66 -6.07 -0.49
C GLN A 350 -16.33 -7.57 -0.51
N THR A 351 -15.71 -8.05 -1.58
CA THR A 351 -15.49 -9.47 -1.85
C THR A 351 -14.07 -9.94 -1.53
N ASN A 352 -13.10 -9.05 -1.52
CA ASN A 352 -11.68 -9.38 -1.33
C ASN A 352 -11.13 -8.90 0.01
N HIS A 353 -10.21 -9.66 0.58
CA HIS A 353 -9.37 -9.25 1.70
C HIS A 353 -7.90 -9.30 1.28
N VAL A 354 -7.24 -8.16 1.32
CA VAL A 354 -5.84 -8.01 0.94
C VAL A 354 -4.98 -7.96 2.20
N LEU A 355 -4.02 -8.88 2.29
CA LEU A 355 -3.00 -8.89 3.32
C LEU A 355 -1.67 -8.53 2.68
N LEU A 356 -1.05 -7.45 3.14
CA LEU A 356 0.19 -6.92 2.57
C LEU A 356 1.30 -6.97 3.60
N SER A 357 2.43 -7.60 3.26
CA SER A 357 3.64 -7.49 4.05
C SER A 357 4.59 -6.45 3.46
N SER A 358 5.23 -5.66 4.32
CA SER A 358 6.28 -4.72 3.92
C SER A 358 7.37 -4.61 5.00
N HIS A 359 8.57 -4.26 4.58
CA HIS A 359 9.64 -3.82 5.46
C HIS A 359 10.08 -2.37 5.16
N SER A 360 9.40 -1.70 4.22
CA SER A 360 9.70 -0.33 3.79
C SER A 360 8.99 0.70 4.65
N ALA A 361 9.76 1.54 5.31
CA ALA A 361 9.24 2.69 6.03
C ALA A 361 8.53 3.68 5.08
N SER A 362 9.03 3.84 3.84
CA SER A 362 8.46 4.74 2.82
C SER A 362 7.04 4.35 2.43
N THR A 363 6.78 3.04 2.27
CA THR A 363 5.44 2.52 1.95
C THR A 363 4.45 2.84 3.07
N ILE A 364 4.90 2.76 4.32
CA ILE A 364 4.02 2.85 5.50
C ILE A 364 3.64 4.29 5.82
N VAL A 365 4.49 5.25 5.49
CA VAL A 365 4.22 6.68 5.77
C VAL A 365 2.92 7.15 5.14
N GLU A 366 2.59 6.67 3.96
CA GLU A 366 1.37 7.04 3.22
C GLU A 366 0.12 6.22 3.60
N ALA A 367 0.25 5.20 4.45
CA ALA A 367 -0.93 4.46 4.90
C ALA A 367 -1.94 5.41 5.59
N ASN A 368 -3.21 5.34 5.24
CA ASN A 368 -4.26 6.14 5.89
C ASN A 368 -4.58 5.65 7.30
N GLU A 369 -4.19 4.42 7.63
CA GLU A 369 -4.45 3.83 8.93
C GLU A 369 -3.53 4.44 10.01
N PRO A 370 -4.10 4.87 11.15
CA PRO A 370 -3.31 5.44 12.24
C PRO A 370 -2.44 4.40 12.95
N GLU A 371 -2.84 3.13 12.92
CA GLU A 371 -2.17 2.01 13.54
C GLU A 371 -1.88 0.91 12.52
N ILE A 372 -0.67 0.38 12.58
CA ILE A 372 -0.18 -0.66 11.67
C ILE A 372 0.27 -1.87 12.49
N ARG A 373 0.09 -3.08 11.96
CA ARG A 373 0.50 -4.31 12.63
C ARG A 373 1.99 -4.53 12.50
N LEU A 374 2.69 -4.43 13.63
CA LEU A 374 4.12 -4.67 13.72
C LEU A 374 4.39 -6.12 14.18
N PHE A 375 5.11 -6.87 13.34
CA PHE A 375 5.63 -8.19 13.68
C PHE A 375 6.97 -8.05 14.39
N GLU A 376 7.05 -8.56 15.60
CA GLU A 376 8.25 -8.52 16.44
C GLU A 376 8.53 -9.91 17.02
N ILE A 377 9.81 -10.16 17.35
CA ILE A 377 10.22 -11.34 18.13
C ILE A 377 10.62 -10.85 19.51
N ALA A 378 9.86 -11.27 20.52
CA ALA A 378 10.16 -11.04 21.92
C ALA A 378 10.29 -12.39 22.62
N ASP A 379 11.39 -12.60 23.34
CA ASP A 379 11.67 -13.84 24.07
C ASP A 379 11.57 -15.13 23.21
N GLY A 380 11.92 -15.02 21.93
CA GLY A 380 11.87 -16.13 20.97
C GLY A 380 10.49 -16.42 20.38
N ASN A 381 9.45 -15.68 20.76
CA ASN A 381 8.10 -15.81 20.24
C ASN A 381 7.78 -14.66 19.29
N VAL A 382 7.10 -14.97 18.20
CA VAL A 382 6.56 -13.97 17.25
C VAL A 382 5.26 -13.42 17.79
N SER A 383 5.11 -12.11 17.77
CA SER A 383 3.86 -11.41 18.05
C SER A 383 3.57 -10.38 16.98
N ALA A 384 2.28 -10.12 16.73
CA ALA A 384 1.81 -9.10 15.82
C ALA A 384 0.93 -8.12 16.61
N THR A 385 1.44 -6.94 16.90
CA THR A 385 0.75 -5.92 17.70
C THR A 385 0.47 -4.69 16.87
N ARG A 386 -0.64 -4.01 17.15
CA ARG A 386 -0.91 -2.70 16.56
C ARG A 386 -0.04 -1.64 17.21
N ARG A 387 0.57 -0.82 16.38
CA ARG A 387 1.43 0.27 16.79
C ARG A 387 1.14 1.50 15.92
N ASP A 388 1.30 2.67 16.51
CA ASP A 388 1.25 3.91 15.76
C ASP A 388 2.37 3.96 14.70
N LYS A 389 2.12 4.69 13.61
CA LYS A 389 3.05 4.78 12.48
C LYS A 389 4.46 5.22 12.88
N ALA A 390 4.59 6.19 13.80
CA ALA A 390 5.90 6.72 14.19
C ALA A 390 6.73 5.63 14.87
N THR A 391 6.12 4.85 15.79
CA THR A 391 6.74 3.69 16.43
C THR A 391 7.14 2.64 15.41
N VAL A 392 6.29 2.36 14.42
CA VAL A 392 6.57 1.38 13.37
C VAL A 392 7.75 1.82 12.51
N VAL A 393 7.75 3.06 12.04
CA VAL A 393 8.84 3.64 11.24
C VAL A 393 10.14 3.64 12.03
N GLN A 394 10.12 3.99 13.31
CA GLN A 394 11.28 3.93 14.19
C GLN A 394 11.80 2.50 14.38
N SER A 395 10.91 1.52 14.53
CA SER A 395 11.28 0.11 14.69
C SER A 395 11.88 -0.48 13.41
N LEU A 396 11.29 -0.19 12.24
CA LEU A 396 11.79 -0.64 10.94
C LEU A 396 13.16 -0.05 10.63
N SER A 397 13.38 1.18 11.05
CA SER A 397 14.65 1.88 10.86
C SER A 397 15.76 1.45 11.81
N ALA A 398 15.48 0.58 12.79
CA ALA A 398 16.43 0.06 13.78
C ALA A 398 17.20 1.14 14.57
N GLY A 399 16.64 2.34 14.68
CA GLY A 399 17.39 3.49 15.15
C GLY A 399 18.53 3.94 14.20
N LEU A 400 18.67 3.26 13.04
CA LEU A 400 19.65 3.59 11.99
C LEU A 400 19.05 4.46 10.88
N ILE A 401 17.74 4.46 10.77
CA ILE A 401 16.99 5.47 10.08
C ILE A 401 16.16 6.19 11.16
N THR A 402 16.70 7.12 11.82
CA THR A 402 16.11 8.45 11.73
C THR A 402 15.71 8.57 10.28
N PHE A 403 14.42 8.64 9.94
CA PHE A 403 13.91 8.98 8.62
C PHE A 403 15.08 9.51 7.80
N SER A 404 15.64 8.73 6.85
CA SER A 404 16.89 9.23 6.28
C SER A 404 16.51 10.60 5.78
N GLU A 405 17.30 11.61 6.08
CA GLU A 405 16.98 12.99 5.65
C GLU A 405 16.59 13.02 4.18
N ARG A 406 17.02 12.03 3.43
CA ARG A 406 16.70 11.81 2.04
C ARG A 406 15.25 11.37 1.82
N GLU A 407 14.70 10.49 2.68
CA GLU A 407 13.29 10.03 2.58
C GLU A 407 12.32 11.10 3.10
N ALA A 408 12.66 11.77 4.19
CA ALA A 408 11.90 12.93 4.65
C ALA A 408 11.88 14.04 3.58
N ARG A 409 13.02 14.32 2.94
CA ARG A 409 13.10 15.29 1.84
C ARG A 409 12.25 14.86 0.64
N LEU A 410 12.28 13.59 0.24
CA LEU A 410 11.47 13.08 -0.88
C LEU A 410 9.97 13.20 -0.60
N ASN A 411 9.53 12.89 0.61
CA ASN A 411 8.13 13.04 1.01
C ASN A 411 7.71 14.51 0.99
N ILE A 412 8.50 15.40 1.57
CA ILE A 412 8.25 16.84 1.55
C ILE A 412 8.16 17.35 0.10
N TYR A 413 9.11 16.97 -0.77
CA TYR A 413 9.10 17.36 -2.18
C TYR A 413 7.87 16.81 -2.93
N HIS A 414 7.47 15.58 -2.64
CA HIS A 414 6.26 14.97 -3.22
C HIS A 414 5.00 15.73 -2.80
N ASN A 415 4.84 16.01 -1.51
CA ASN A 415 3.70 16.76 -0.99
C ASN A 415 3.66 18.18 -1.55
N LEU A 416 4.81 18.84 -1.65
CA LEU A 416 4.90 20.16 -2.27
C LEU A 416 4.54 20.18 -3.75
N LYS A 417 4.86 19.12 -4.51
CA LYS A 417 4.45 19.01 -5.93
C LYS A 417 2.95 18.82 -6.10
N ASN A 418 2.30 18.19 -5.13
CA ASN A 418 0.87 17.90 -5.17
C ASN A 418 0.00 19.03 -4.59
N THR A 419 0.61 20.01 -3.93
CA THR A 419 -0.06 21.18 -3.36
C THR A 419 0.24 22.42 -4.18
N ALA A 420 -0.70 23.36 -4.22
CA ALA A 420 -0.51 24.67 -4.85
C ALA A 420 -0.59 25.76 -3.77
N GLY A 421 0.19 26.86 -3.94
CA GLY A 421 0.14 28.01 -3.05
C GLY A 421 1.12 27.98 -1.88
N PRO A 422 0.96 28.87 -0.90
CA PRO A 422 1.84 28.99 0.27
C PRO A 422 1.78 27.77 1.18
N VAL A 423 2.87 27.51 1.93
CA VAL A 423 2.98 26.35 2.81
C VAL A 423 3.56 26.75 4.15
N LEU A 424 2.94 26.29 5.24
CA LEU A 424 3.49 26.27 6.58
C LEU A 424 4.12 24.90 6.86
N MET A 425 5.43 24.86 7.03
CA MET A 425 6.15 23.68 7.44
C MET A 425 6.36 23.69 8.95
N VAL A 426 6.03 22.59 9.62
CA VAL A 426 6.19 22.38 11.06
C VAL A 426 7.19 21.28 11.34
N GLU A 427 7.70 21.15 12.57
CA GLU A 427 8.79 20.22 12.88
C GLU A 427 8.34 18.76 12.82
N GLY A 428 7.17 18.44 13.35
CA GLY A 428 6.66 17.08 13.51
C GLY A 428 5.24 16.85 12.99
N VAL A 429 4.86 15.60 12.83
CA VAL A 429 3.50 15.20 12.43
C VAL A 429 2.47 15.58 13.50
N THR A 430 2.85 15.54 14.78
CA THR A 430 1.98 15.99 15.88
C THR A 430 1.67 17.48 15.79
N ASP A 431 2.66 18.30 15.40
CA ASP A 431 2.49 19.73 15.22
C ASP A 431 1.56 20.03 14.06
N GLU A 432 1.66 19.27 12.96
CA GLU A 432 0.73 19.35 11.83
C GLU A 432 -0.71 19.13 12.29
N ILE A 433 -0.99 18.07 13.04
CA ILE A 433 -2.32 17.78 13.61
C ILE A 433 -2.79 18.90 14.53
N ILE A 434 -1.90 19.43 15.38
CA ILE A 434 -2.21 20.53 16.31
C ILE A 434 -2.59 21.81 15.54
N PHE A 435 -1.78 22.22 14.55
CA PHE A 435 -2.04 23.43 13.79
C PHE A 435 -3.23 23.30 12.83
N GLU A 436 -3.50 22.12 12.28
CA GLU A 436 -4.74 21.87 11.54
C GLU A 436 -5.98 21.96 12.43
N THR A 437 -5.91 21.39 13.62
CA THR A 437 -7.00 21.49 14.61
C THR A 437 -7.19 22.94 15.06
N ALA A 438 -6.09 23.66 15.31
CA ALA A 438 -6.12 25.05 15.69
C ALA A 438 -6.79 25.95 14.63
N TRP A 439 -6.49 25.73 13.35
CA TRP A 439 -7.14 26.45 12.26
C TRP A 439 -8.66 26.25 12.30
N ARG A 440 -9.12 24.99 12.34
CA ARG A 440 -10.56 24.68 12.38
C ARG A 440 -11.25 25.27 13.59
N LYS A 441 -10.62 25.21 14.77
CA LYS A 441 -11.19 25.74 16.01
C LYS A 441 -11.28 27.28 16.03
N LEU A 442 -10.30 27.98 15.43
CA LEU A 442 -10.24 29.44 15.43
C LEU A 442 -11.05 30.09 14.31
N TYR A 443 -11.17 29.44 13.15
CA TYR A 443 -11.79 30.02 11.95
C TYR A 443 -13.06 29.29 11.49
N GLY A 444 -13.34 28.09 12.02
CA GLY A 444 -14.49 27.25 11.68
C GLY A 444 -14.14 26.11 10.74
N ASP A 445 -14.92 25.02 10.81
CA ASP A 445 -14.68 23.80 10.05
C ASP A 445 -14.74 24.01 8.52
N ASP A 446 -15.59 24.92 8.06
CA ASP A 446 -15.77 25.23 6.63
C ASP A 446 -14.87 26.39 6.14
N ALA A 447 -13.99 26.94 6.99
CA ALA A 447 -13.15 28.06 6.61
C ALA A 447 -12.05 27.63 5.64
N HIS A 448 -12.06 28.18 4.43
CA HIS A 448 -11.00 27.96 3.46
C HIS A 448 -9.65 28.44 4.01
N ARG A 449 -8.67 27.53 4.07
CA ARG A 449 -7.29 27.85 4.44
C ARG A 449 -6.49 28.15 3.17
N PRO A 450 -5.93 29.36 3.01
CA PRO A 450 -5.21 29.73 1.78
C PRO A 450 -3.75 29.27 1.75
N PHE A 451 -3.36 28.36 2.62
CA PHE A 451 -2.03 27.72 2.67
C PHE A 451 -2.15 26.28 3.17
N GLU A 452 -1.17 25.44 2.86
CA GLU A 452 -1.09 24.08 3.38
C GLU A 452 -0.22 24.00 4.63
N ILE A 453 -0.46 22.99 5.48
CA ILE A 453 0.39 22.68 6.63
C ILE A 453 1.04 21.33 6.36
N LEU A 454 2.38 21.25 6.48
CA LEU A 454 3.15 20.04 6.20
C LEU A 454 4.21 19.82 7.27
N SER A 455 4.39 18.57 7.69
CA SER A 455 5.47 18.18 8.60
C SER A 455 6.81 18.06 7.85
N ALA A 456 7.87 18.57 8.47
CA ALA A 456 9.25 18.40 8.01
C ALA A 456 9.98 17.23 8.70
N PHE A 457 9.29 16.50 9.57
CA PHE A 457 9.76 15.34 10.34
C PHE A 457 10.86 15.61 11.39
N SER A 458 11.53 16.74 11.36
CA SER A 458 12.43 17.22 12.43
C SER A 458 12.86 18.67 12.21
N CYS A 459 13.23 19.36 13.30
CA CYS A 459 13.78 20.73 13.23
C CYS A 459 15.04 20.81 12.36
N THR A 460 15.90 19.77 12.41
CA THR A 460 17.14 19.70 11.60
C THR A 460 16.83 19.61 10.11
N THR A 461 15.85 18.76 9.71
CA THR A 461 15.41 18.66 8.31
C THR A 461 14.78 19.96 7.85
N LEU A 462 13.90 20.54 8.66
CA LEU A 462 13.28 21.84 8.41
C LEU A 462 14.34 22.94 8.20
N GLY A 463 15.31 23.04 9.11
CA GLY A 463 16.40 24.01 9.01
C GLY A 463 17.26 23.83 7.77
N ARG A 464 17.54 22.59 7.35
CA ARG A 464 18.29 22.32 6.12
C ARG A 464 17.53 22.69 4.86
N LEU A 465 16.24 22.38 4.78
CA LEU A 465 15.39 22.78 3.67
C LEU A 465 15.36 24.30 3.54
N MET A 466 15.12 25.00 4.66
CA MET A 466 15.08 26.46 4.68
C MET A 466 16.42 27.12 4.35
N ARG A 467 17.56 26.41 4.43
CA ARG A 467 18.87 26.87 3.97
C ARG A 467 19.22 26.46 2.53
N SER A 468 18.45 25.53 1.90
CA SER A 468 18.76 25.01 0.57
C SER A 468 18.35 25.97 -0.54
N ASN A 469 19.28 26.34 -1.42
CA ASN A 469 18.97 27.11 -2.63
C ASN A 469 18.19 26.28 -3.64
N GLU A 470 18.51 24.98 -3.75
CA GLU A 470 17.82 24.02 -4.61
C GLU A 470 16.35 23.91 -4.24
N PHE A 471 16.04 23.83 -2.93
CA PHE A 471 14.66 23.77 -2.42
C PHE A 471 13.81 24.96 -2.89
N TYR A 472 14.34 26.18 -2.83
CA TYR A 472 13.63 27.38 -3.32
C TYR A 472 13.60 27.47 -4.85
N HIS A 473 14.62 26.94 -5.52
CA HIS A 473 14.63 26.84 -6.97
C HIS A 473 13.50 25.94 -7.48
N ASP A 474 13.32 24.78 -6.85
CA ASP A 474 12.27 23.81 -7.21
C ASP A 474 10.86 24.28 -6.81
N ASN A 475 10.76 25.25 -5.89
CA ASN A 475 9.51 25.85 -5.41
C ASN A 475 9.39 27.34 -5.76
N GLN A 476 9.86 27.75 -6.95
CA GLN A 476 9.78 29.16 -7.38
C GLN A 476 8.35 29.69 -7.39
N GLY A 477 8.20 30.93 -6.85
CA GLY A 477 6.89 31.61 -6.77
C GLY A 477 6.02 31.15 -5.61
N ARG A 478 6.52 30.24 -4.75
CA ARG A 478 5.81 29.80 -3.54
C ARG A 478 6.38 30.47 -2.31
N THR A 479 5.49 30.99 -1.47
CA THR A 479 5.88 31.47 -0.13
C THR A 479 5.93 30.30 0.84
N ILE A 480 7.06 30.14 1.55
CA ILE A 480 7.30 29.04 2.48
C ILE A 480 7.51 29.61 3.89
N PHE A 481 6.75 29.13 4.83
CA PHE A 481 6.87 29.42 6.25
C PHE A 481 7.39 28.19 6.97
N ALA A 482 8.29 28.37 7.93
CA ALA A 482 8.81 27.32 8.80
C ALA A 482 8.60 27.72 10.25
N LEU A 483 7.98 26.87 11.05
CA LEU A 483 7.70 27.11 12.45
C LEU A 483 8.57 26.22 13.34
N TYR A 484 9.20 26.85 14.34
CA TYR A 484 10.16 26.22 15.23
C TYR A 484 9.76 26.34 16.70
N ASP A 485 10.06 25.32 17.49
CA ASP A 485 9.92 25.29 18.94
C ASP A 485 11.02 26.10 19.64
N TRP A 486 10.75 26.54 20.88
CA TRP A 486 11.74 27.18 21.73
C TRP A 486 12.58 26.15 22.49
N ASP A 487 13.55 25.58 21.81
CA ASP A 487 14.54 24.66 22.34
C ASP A 487 15.83 24.71 21.49
N ASP A 488 16.47 23.58 21.24
CA ASP A 488 17.63 23.50 20.35
C ASP A 488 17.31 23.95 18.91
N ALA A 489 16.01 23.90 18.50
CA ALA A 489 15.53 24.37 17.20
C ALA A 489 15.75 25.89 16.98
N TYR A 490 15.94 26.66 18.05
CA TYR A 490 16.37 28.06 17.94
C TYR A 490 17.63 28.25 17.09
N ASN A 491 18.57 27.30 17.11
CA ASN A 491 19.79 27.36 16.32
C ASN A 491 19.48 27.20 14.82
N GLU A 492 18.52 26.37 14.48
CA GLU A 492 18.05 26.19 13.10
C GLU A 492 17.26 27.40 12.61
N TRP A 493 16.41 27.98 13.45
CA TRP A 493 15.67 29.21 13.17
C TRP A 493 16.59 30.42 12.95
N ASN A 494 17.66 30.58 13.76
CA ASN A 494 18.62 31.70 13.71
C ASN A 494 19.65 31.53 12.59
N MET A 495 19.16 31.40 11.37
CA MET A 495 19.99 31.13 10.20
C MET A 495 20.87 32.33 9.81
N ASN A 496 22.06 32.05 9.28
CA ASN A 496 22.85 33.04 8.58
C ASN A 496 22.13 33.52 7.31
N HIS A 497 22.41 34.75 6.86
CA HIS A 497 21.81 35.36 5.67
C HIS A 497 20.28 35.55 5.76
N SER A 498 19.76 35.93 6.92
CA SER A 498 18.37 36.30 7.12
C SER A 498 18.25 37.69 7.74
N GLN A 499 17.12 38.36 7.47
CA GLN A 499 16.79 39.65 8.09
C GLN A 499 15.64 39.47 9.08
N VAL A 500 15.67 40.28 10.16
CA VAL A 500 14.58 40.31 11.13
C VAL A 500 13.38 41.01 10.49
N VAL A 501 12.22 40.35 10.54
CA VAL A 501 10.92 40.89 10.08
C VAL A 501 10.06 41.30 11.27
N GLN A 502 10.06 40.45 12.31
CA GLN A 502 9.31 40.68 13.54
C GLN A 502 10.15 40.22 14.73
N ASP A 503 10.27 41.11 15.74
CA ASP A 503 11.07 40.85 16.94
C ASP A 503 10.18 41.00 18.21
N ASP A 504 9.09 40.24 18.24
CA ASP A 504 8.14 40.20 19.36
C ASP A 504 7.80 38.75 19.68
N VAL A 505 8.26 38.26 20.84
CA VAL A 505 8.03 36.88 21.30
C VAL A 505 6.54 36.57 21.42
N SER A 506 5.70 37.54 21.79
CA SER A 506 4.28 37.31 21.93
C SER A 506 3.51 37.19 20.61
N ARG A 507 4.15 37.60 19.49
CA ARG A 507 3.57 37.63 18.16
C ARG A 507 4.31 36.74 17.16
N CYS A 508 5.24 35.95 17.56
CA CYS A 508 6.28 35.21 16.85
C CYS A 508 7.53 36.06 16.59
N LEU A 509 8.71 35.48 16.84
CA LEU A 509 9.91 36.02 16.23
C LEU A 509 9.97 35.55 14.77
N VAL A 510 10.19 36.48 13.85
CA VAL A 510 10.22 36.13 12.42
C VAL A 510 11.46 36.64 11.75
N ARG A 511 12.10 35.75 10.97
CA ARG A 511 13.21 36.05 10.08
C ARG A 511 12.86 35.68 8.64
N LYS A 512 13.16 36.57 7.70
CA LYS A 512 13.05 36.31 6.27
C LYS A 512 14.41 35.96 5.70
N ARG A 513 14.50 34.89 4.94
CA ARG A 513 15.72 34.55 4.19
C ARG A 513 15.93 35.55 3.05
N ASN A 514 17.17 36.02 2.88
CA ASN A 514 17.52 36.97 1.83
C ASN A 514 17.35 36.37 0.41
N GLY A 515 16.66 37.10 -0.45
CA GLY A 515 16.53 36.78 -1.87
C GLY A 515 15.45 35.74 -2.22
N VAL A 516 14.67 35.25 -1.25
CA VAL A 516 13.59 34.29 -1.48
C VAL A 516 12.39 34.58 -0.56
N ASP A 517 11.22 34.02 -0.88
CA ASP A 517 10.01 34.13 -0.06
C ASP A 517 9.93 32.99 0.97
N GLY A 518 10.93 32.96 1.84
CA GLY A 518 11.05 31.99 2.94
C GLY A 518 11.11 32.67 4.30
N TYR A 519 10.21 32.31 5.22
CA TYR A 519 10.06 32.89 6.54
C TYR A 519 10.24 31.83 7.63
N ASN A 520 11.08 32.11 8.62
CA ASN A 520 11.29 31.28 9.80
C ASN A 520 10.62 31.93 10.99
N LEU A 521 9.67 31.24 11.61
CA LEU A 521 8.90 31.68 12.75
C LEU A 521 9.29 30.87 13.99
N MET A 522 9.39 31.53 15.16
CA MET A 522 9.39 30.85 16.46
C MET A 522 7.96 30.84 17.01
N LEU A 523 7.61 29.82 17.79
CA LEU A 523 6.34 29.76 18.48
C LEU A 523 6.05 31.04 19.27
N PRO A 524 4.84 31.62 19.20
CA PRO A 524 4.47 32.77 19.99
C PRO A 524 4.30 32.40 21.47
N VAL A 525 4.77 33.23 22.38
CA VAL A 525 4.59 33.04 23.81
C VAL A 525 4.08 34.34 24.44
N SER A 526 2.80 34.40 24.77
CA SER A 526 2.18 35.59 25.33
C SER A 526 2.76 35.92 26.70
N ASN A 527 2.81 37.21 27.04
CA ASN A 527 3.30 37.71 28.34
C ASN A 527 2.51 37.17 29.55
N GLY A 528 1.25 36.75 29.35
CA GLY A 528 0.40 36.18 30.40
C GLY A 528 0.48 34.65 30.52
N HIS A 529 1.24 33.97 29.64
CA HIS A 529 1.32 32.52 29.64
C HIS A 529 2.13 32.01 30.83
N SER A 530 1.65 30.98 31.53
CA SER A 530 2.31 30.42 32.73
C SER A 530 3.74 29.99 32.49
N CYS A 531 4.08 29.53 31.29
CA CYS A 531 5.43 29.10 30.87
C CYS A 531 6.25 30.23 30.23
N HIS A 532 5.79 31.49 30.18
CA HIS A 532 6.54 32.59 29.55
C HIS A 532 7.97 32.71 30.09
N GLY A 533 8.16 32.52 31.42
CA GLY A 533 9.48 32.54 32.07
C GLY A 533 10.45 31.44 31.64
N GLN A 534 10.01 30.46 30.84
CA GLN A 534 10.90 29.43 30.24
C GLN A 534 11.53 29.90 28.90
N VAL A 535 11.01 30.99 28.36
CA VAL A 535 11.47 31.59 27.10
C VAL A 535 12.12 32.93 27.33
N VAL A 536 11.54 33.78 28.17
CA VAL A 536 11.98 35.17 28.40
C VAL A 536 12.41 35.37 29.85
N ASN A 537 13.57 35.99 30.04
CA ASN A 537 14.06 36.39 31.36
C ASN A 537 13.28 37.61 31.86
N ALA A 538 12.53 37.44 32.94
CA ALA A 538 11.69 38.51 33.51
C ALA A 538 12.49 39.74 33.94
N ALA A 539 13.78 39.64 34.28
CA ALA A 539 14.59 40.76 34.73
C ALA A 539 15.20 41.57 33.56
N SER A 540 15.62 40.89 32.49
CA SER A 540 16.25 41.56 31.33
C SER A 540 15.32 41.78 30.15
N GLY A 541 14.20 41.07 30.08
CA GLY A 541 13.31 41.07 28.93
C GLY A 541 13.88 40.31 27.71
N GLU A 542 15.07 39.70 27.83
CA GLU A 542 15.70 38.97 26.76
C GLU A 542 15.29 37.50 26.77
N HIS A 543 15.15 36.89 25.61
CA HIS A 543 14.87 35.45 25.51
C HIS A 543 16.14 34.58 25.72
N PHE A 544 15.95 33.35 26.23
CA PHE A 544 17.04 32.42 26.56
C PHE A 544 17.65 31.72 25.35
N LYS A 545 17.17 31.99 24.11
CA LYS A 545 17.65 31.41 22.87
C LYS A 545 17.50 29.88 22.88
N SER A 546 18.55 29.14 22.50
CA SER A 546 18.57 27.65 22.53
C SER A 546 18.50 27.03 23.94
N LYS A 547 18.57 27.85 25.00
CA LYS A 547 18.38 27.39 26.38
C LYS A 547 16.91 27.45 26.84
N SER A 548 16.03 27.98 26.01
CA SER A 548 14.59 27.96 26.25
C SER A 548 14.06 26.50 26.27
N SER A 549 12.89 26.29 26.81
CA SER A 549 12.22 24.99 26.82
C SER A 549 10.72 25.20 26.70
N PHE A 550 10.27 25.33 25.45
CA PHE A 550 8.87 25.55 25.17
C PHE A 550 8.49 24.90 23.83
N PRO A 551 8.25 23.56 23.83
CA PRO A 551 7.72 22.84 22.69
C PRO A 551 6.23 23.20 22.48
N VAL A 552 5.70 22.82 21.30
CA VAL A 552 4.34 23.18 20.85
C VAL A 552 3.25 22.76 21.84
N GLU A 553 3.41 21.64 22.54
CA GLU A 553 2.42 21.17 23.53
C GLU A 553 2.23 22.17 24.68
N LEU A 554 3.28 22.93 25.04
CA LEU A 554 3.19 23.92 26.12
C LEU A 554 2.34 25.14 25.74
N LEU A 555 2.01 25.39 24.48
CA LEU A 555 1.02 26.39 24.08
C LEU A 555 -0.32 26.16 24.78
N PHE A 556 -0.65 24.92 25.08
CA PHE A 556 -1.92 24.51 25.68
C PHE A 556 -1.86 24.31 27.19
N ARG A 557 -0.72 24.63 27.83
CA ARG A 557 -0.54 24.40 29.28
C ARG A 557 -1.61 25.10 30.16
N ASP A 558 -2.07 26.25 29.74
CA ASP A 558 -3.05 27.04 30.46
C ASP A 558 -4.51 26.68 30.10
N ALA A 559 -4.73 25.72 29.23
CA ALA A 559 -6.07 25.25 28.87
C ALA A 559 -6.70 24.41 30.00
N PRO A 560 -8.02 24.47 30.20
CA PRO A 560 -8.69 23.65 31.21
C PRO A 560 -8.58 22.15 30.92
N GLY A 561 -8.31 21.36 31.96
CA GLY A 561 -8.35 19.90 31.90
C GLY A 561 -7.09 19.21 31.38
N VAL A 562 -6.03 19.93 31.08
CA VAL A 562 -4.77 19.36 30.54
C VAL A 562 -3.68 19.11 31.59
N ASP A 563 -3.90 19.46 32.85
CA ASP A 563 -2.87 19.41 33.90
C ASP A 563 -2.16 18.08 34.04
N ALA A 564 -2.86 16.98 33.80
CA ALA A 564 -2.30 15.63 33.89
C ALA A 564 -1.19 15.35 32.86
N HIS A 565 -1.12 16.13 31.80
CA HIS A 565 -0.17 15.97 30.70
C HIS A 565 1.10 16.82 30.88
N PHE A 566 1.24 17.51 31.99
CA PHE A 566 2.40 18.33 32.27
C PHE A 566 2.96 18.05 33.66
N GLU A 567 4.26 18.21 33.81
CA GLU A 567 4.95 18.07 35.09
C GLU A 567 6.12 19.06 35.18
N ILE A 568 6.62 19.27 36.38
CA ILE A 568 7.84 20.07 36.58
C ILE A 568 9.04 19.25 36.12
N ASP A 569 9.88 19.83 35.27
CA ASP A 569 11.12 19.21 34.82
C ASP A 569 12.16 19.19 35.96
N PRO A 570 12.49 18.02 36.52
CA PRO A 570 13.42 17.93 37.64
C PRO A 570 14.87 18.23 37.23
N THR A 571 15.17 18.25 35.94
CA THR A 571 16.53 18.49 35.42
C THR A 571 16.82 19.98 35.19
N ARG A 572 15.80 20.84 35.23
CA ARG A 572 15.94 22.27 35.02
C ARG A 572 15.60 23.06 36.27
N PRO A 573 16.44 24.05 36.68
CA PRO A 573 16.12 24.91 37.81
C PRO A 573 14.97 25.85 37.46
N GLY A 574 14.27 26.36 38.50
CA GLY A 574 13.24 27.38 38.35
C GLY A 574 11.82 26.86 38.10
N GLY A 575 11.58 25.53 38.21
CA GLY A 575 10.22 24.98 38.10
C GLY A 575 9.69 24.94 36.65
N CYS A 576 10.58 24.76 35.68
CA CYS A 576 10.18 24.63 34.28
C CYS A 576 9.18 23.49 34.09
N GLN A 577 8.10 23.78 33.34
CA GLN A 577 7.12 22.77 32.95
C GLN A 577 7.65 21.98 31.74
N ARG A 578 7.36 20.70 31.69
CA ARG A 578 7.56 19.87 30.50
C ARG A 578 6.32 19.05 30.20
N PHE A 579 6.15 18.70 28.95
CA PHE A 579 5.11 17.77 28.55
C PHE A 579 5.41 16.37 29.05
N LYS A 580 4.36 15.66 29.48
CA LYS A 580 4.42 14.29 29.97
C LYS A 580 3.35 13.45 29.26
N GLY A 581 3.77 12.40 28.60
CA GLY A 581 2.87 11.47 27.95
C GLY A 581 3.19 11.26 26.49
N ASP A 582 2.26 10.62 25.78
CA ASP A 582 2.35 10.40 24.35
C ASP A 582 1.85 11.63 23.58
N LYS A 583 2.72 12.18 22.74
CA LYS A 583 2.42 13.40 21.95
C LYS A 583 1.31 13.15 20.92
N ALA A 584 1.25 11.96 20.34
CA ALA A 584 0.26 11.65 19.31
C ALA A 584 -1.15 11.53 19.90
N SER A 585 -1.30 10.81 21.03
CA SER A 585 -2.58 10.75 21.76
C SER A 585 -3.00 12.13 22.25
N PHE A 586 -2.06 12.96 22.75
CA PHE A 586 -2.36 14.32 23.17
C PHE A 586 -2.89 15.17 22.01
N ALA A 587 -2.23 15.14 20.86
CA ALA A 587 -2.65 15.92 19.69
C ALA A 587 -4.02 15.46 19.16
N LYS A 588 -4.28 14.16 19.09
CA LYS A 588 -5.51 13.60 18.49
C LYS A 588 -6.71 13.61 19.43
N GLU A 589 -6.50 13.26 20.69
CA GLU A 589 -7.61 13.03 21.63
C GLU A 589 -7.86 14.22 22.55
N VAL A 590 -6.77 14.77 23.13
CA VAL A 590 -6.91 15.87 24.12
C VAL A 590 -7.12 17.20 23.40
N ILE A 591 -6.24 17.54 22.48
CA ILE A 591 -6.30 18.83 21.74
C ILE A 591 -7.60 18.93 20.94
N SER A 592 -8.04 17.87 20.26
CA SER A 592 -9.29 17.88 19.48
C SER A 592 -10.53 18.19 20.33
N GLY A 593 -10.51 17.80 21.62
CA GLY A 593 -11.59 18.04 22.57
C GLY A 593 -11.64 19.43 23.20
N LEU A 594 -10.57 20.24 23.04
CA LEU A 594 -10.49 21.58 23.67
C LEU A 594 -11.45 22.59 23.02
N GLN A 595 -11.85 23.58 23.81
CA GLN A 595 -12.68 24.70 23.34
C GLN A 595 -11.85 25.66 22.47
N PRO A 596 -12.48 26.43 21.56
CA PRO A 596 -11.80 27.35 20.67
C PRO A 596 -10.84 28.32 21.37
N ASP A 597 -11.19 28.84 22.54
CA ASP A 597 -10.36 29.80 23.30
C ASP A 597 -8.98 29.22 23.69
N ALA A 598 -8.87 27.89 23.83
CA ALA A 598 -7.60 27.23 24.11
C ALA A 598 -6.58 27.36 22.97
N PHE A 599 -7.03 27.66 21.76
CA PHE A 599 -6.20 27.81 20.58
C PHE A 599 -5.74 29.24 20.29
N GLU A 600 -6.21 30.24 21.07
CA GLU A 600 -5.78 31.62 20.92
C GLU A 600 -4.26 31.82 20.95
N PRO A 601 -3.46 31.03 21.71
CA PRO A 601 -2.00 31.12 21.64
C PRO A 601 -1.40 30.82 20.27
N THR A 602 -2.09 30.07 19.38
CA THR A 602 -1.61 29.76 18.02
C THR A 602 -1.97 30.85 17.00
N ARG A 603 -2.94 31.74 17.31
CA ARG A 603 -3.48 32.77 16.41
C ARG A 603 -2.39 33.66 15.79
N PRO A 604 -1.35 34.12 16.51
CA PRO A 604 -0.33 35.00 15.94
C PRO A 604 0.42 34.37 14.75
N VAL A 605 0.56 33.03 14.73
CA VAL A 605 1.18 32.30 13.58
C VAL A 605 0.34 32.51 12.34
N PHE A 606 -0.96 32.27 12.45
CA PHE A 606 -1.88 32.40 11.31
C PHE A 606 -2.05 33.86 10.86
N GLU A 607 -2.13 34.79 11.79
CA GLU A 607 -2.21 36.22 11.45
C GLU A 607 -0.99 36.71 10.70
N PHE A 608 0.22 36.25 11.08
CA PHE A 608 1.44 36.57 10.35
C PHE A 608 1.40 36.01 8.93
N ILE A 609 1.05 34.72 8.77
CA ILE A 609 0.96 34.07 7.47
C ILE A 609 -0.04 34.78 6.56
N LEU A 610 -1.27 35.05 7.08
CA LEU A 610 -2.32 35.74 6.33
C LEU A 610 -1.91 37.17 5.94
N GLY A 611 -1.14 37.84 6.77
CA GLY A 611 -0.62 39.19 6.48
C GLY A 611 0.45 39.24 5.40
N ILE A 612 1.08 38.09 5.09
CA ILE A 612 2.10 37.99 4.00
C ILE A 612 1.47 37.56 2.69
N ILE A 613 0.43 36.67 2.73
CA ILE A 613 -0.14 36.07 1.52
C ILE A 613 -1.32 36.86 0.94
N ASN A 614 -1.93 37.80 1.73
CA ASN A 614 -2.95 38.74 1.27
C ASN A 614 -2.29 40.06 0.83
#